data_434c365427e210535a10b02e313ff71c
#
_entry.id   434c365427e210535a10b02e313ff71c
#
_cell.length_a   1.000
_cell.length_b   1.000
_cell.length_c   1.000
_cell.angle_alpha   90.00
_cell.angle_beta   90.00
_cell.angle_gamma   90.00
#
_symmetry.space_group_name_H-M   'P 1'
#
loop_
_entity.id
_entity.type
_entity.pdbx_description
1 polymer ?
#
loop_
_entity_poly.entity_id
_entity_poly.type
_entity_poly.pdbx_seq_one_letter_code
_entity_poly.pdbx_strand_id
1 'polypeptide(L)'
;MTLLLILTSLILISIAVWQLTKILELSKPVDYKNDEIATDKDNDTQGKLMFLFLIFIYALTIFSFFKYGDVILPESASVHGEGYDSLLWFSFAVIFFVQTITQALLHYFAFKYRGNKKRKALFFADSNFLEGIWTIIPTIALAGLILYGLFTWVDIMTIEENDEALVVELYAQQFNWKARYAGEDGVLGDANVRFLQDFDGKNLVGIDPTDRNGDDDIVVQELHLPVNREVVFRIRSQDVLHSAYMPHFRAQMNAVPGMINQFAFTPNVTTQEIRLRPEIVEKVRKINKIRFDKSEKLVAEGEFPLDPYEFDFLLLCNKIC
;
A
#
# COMPACT_ATOMS: atom_id res chain seq x y z
N MET A 1 9.48 23.40 -2.78
CA MET A 1 8.54 22.44 -2.17
C MET A 1 8.49 22.56 -0.66
N THR A 2 9.62 22.54 0.04
CA THR A 2 9.70 22.71 1.52
C THR A 2 9.10 24.02 2.03
N LEU A 3 9.32 25.15 1.36
CA LEU A 3 8.77 26.44 1.75
C LEU A 3 7.21 26.48 1.66
N LEU A 4 6.64 25.85 0.64
CA LEU A 4 5.19 25.74 0.48
C LEU A 4 4.56 24.87 1.57
N LEU A 5 5.22 23.75 1.92
CA LEU A 5 4.77 22.89 3.01
C LEU A 5 4.85 23.60 4.37
N ILE A 6 5.90 24.37 4.61
CA ILE A 6 6.03 25.16 5.84
C ILE A 6 4.94 26.22 5.92
N LEU A 7 4.69 26.95 4.83
CA LEU A 7 3.62 27.97 4.76
C LEU A 7 2.23 27.37 4.99
N THR A 8 1.92 26.26 4.33
CA THR A 8 0.63 25.58 4.52
C THR A 8 0.48 25.05 5.94
N SER A 9 1.54 24.50 6.53
CA SER A 9 1.53 24.04 7.93
C SER A 9 1.31 25.18 8.90
N LEU A 10 1.97 26.32 8.69
CA LEU A 10 1.78 27.52 9.53
C LEU A 10 0.35 28.08 9.42
N ILE A 11 -0.23 28.10 8.22
CA ILE A 11 -1.63 28.52 8.02
C ILE A 11 -2.57 27.56 8.75
N LEU A 12 -2.38 26.25 8.62
CA LEU A 12 -3.22 25.26 9.30
C LEU A 12 -3.10 25.35 10.82
N ILE A 13 -1.89 25.54 11.35
CA ILE A 13 -1.68 25.76 12.79
C ILE A 13 -2.36 27.04 13.25
N SER A 14 -2.26 28.12 12.48
CA SER A 14 -2.92 29.40 12.81
C SER A 14 -4.45 29.26 12.84
N ILE A 15 -5.02 28.53 11.89
CA ILE A 15 -6.45 28.22 11.85
C ILE A 15 -6.85 27.36 13.06
N ALA A 16 -6.06 26.32 13.38
CA ALA A 16 -6.32 25.47 14.54
C ALA A 16 -6.26 26.23 15.86
N VAL A 17 -5.27 27.09 16.04
CA VAL A 17 -5.17 27.97 17.23
C VAL A 17 -6.35 28.93 17.31
N TRP A 18 -6.75 29.52 16.19
CA TRP A 18 -7.93 30.40 16.14
C TRP A 18 -9.23 29.63 16.49
N GLN A 19 -9.41 28.42 15.98
CA GLN A 19 -10.55 27.56 16.34
C GLN A 19 -10.53 27.17 17.82
N LEU A 20 -9.35 26.82 18.38
CA LEU A 20 -9.18 26.52 19.81
C LEU A 20 -9.54 27.72 20.69
N THR A 21 -9.10 28.94 20.32
CA THR A 21 -9.48 30.16 21.07
C THR A 21 -11.00 30.38 21.04
N LYS A 22 -11.65 30.13 19.91
CA LYS A 22 -13.11 30.20 19.81
C LYS A 22 -13.83 29.16 20.66
N ILE A 23 -13.33 27.92 20.71
CA ILE A 23 -13.85 26.86 21.58
C ILE A 23 -13.70 27.26 23.05
N LEU A 24 -12.53 27.80 23.45
CA LEU A 24 -12.27 28.27 24.80
C LEU A 24 -13.17 29.48 25.19
N GLU A 25 -13.44 30.39 24.24
CA GLU A 25 -14.43 31.45 24.45
C GLU A 25 -15.83 30.91 24.69
N LEU A 26 -16.25 29.89 23.94
CA LEU A 26 -17.55 29.24 24.06
C LEU A 26 -17.68 28.38 25.34
N SER A 27 -16.57 27.91 25.91
CA SER A 27 -16.57 27.13 27.17
C SER A 27 -16.56 27.99 28.44
N LYS A 28 -16.50 29.34 28.33
CA LYS A 28 -16.69 30.22 29.50
C LYS A 28 -18.14 30.16 29.98
N PRO A 29 -18.39 30.25 31.28
CA PRO A 29 -19.75 30.29 31.79
C PRO A 29 -20.50 31.46 31.15
N VAL A 30 -21.57 31.11 30.41
CA VAL A 30 -22.41 32.07 29.67
C VAL A 30 -23.50 32.56 30.57
N ASP A 31 -23.68 33.86 30.70
CA ASP A 31 -24.89 34.43 31.25
C ASP A 31 -26.00 34.31 30.19
N TYR A 32 -26.80 33.21 30.30
CA TYR A 32 -27.87 32.88 29.34
C TYR A 32 -28.92 34.00 29.13
N LYS A 33 -28.86 35.05 29.88
CA LYS A 33 -29.79 36.20 29.72
C LYS A 33 -29.28 37.29 28.80
N ASN A 34 -27.96 37.40 28.59
CA ASN A 34 -27.36 38.53 27.87
C ASN A 34 -26.34 38.18 26.80
N ASP A 35 -25.79 36.95 26.75
CA ASP A 35 -24.73 36.62 25.80
C ASP A 35 -25.22 35.74 24.63
N GLU A 36 -25.03 36.21 23.43
CA GLU A 36 -25.20 35.41 22.22
C GLU A 36 -24.04 34.44 22.08
N ILE A 37 -24.32 33.13 22.14
CA ILE A 37 -23.30 32.07 22.00
C ILE A 37 -22.65 32.12 20.61
N ALA A 38 -23.41 32.43 19.55
CA ALA A 38 -22.91 32.63 18.20
C ALA A 38 -23.77 33.66 17.45
N THR A 39 -23.11 34.58 16.78
CA THR A 39 -23.80 35.58 15.95
C THR A 39 -24.12 35.01 14.57
N ASP A 40 -25.09 35.62 13.86
CA ASP A 40 -25.39 35.31 12.46
C ASP A 40 -24.16 35.47 11.55
N LYS A 41 -23.27 36.43 11.88
CA LYS A 41 -22.01 36.64 11.17
C LYS A 41 -21.02 35.49 11.38
N ASP A 42 -20.91 34.95 12.61
CA ASP A 42 -20.04 33.80 12.90
C ASP A 42 -20.55 32.58 12.16
N ASN A 43 -21.85 32.32 12.20
CA ASN A 43 -22.45 31.20 11.47
C ASN A 43 -22.27 31.32 9.95
N ASP A 44 -22.39 32.55 9.37
CA ASP A 44 -22.16 32.79 7.95
C ASP A 44 -20.68 32.55 7.58
N THR A 45 -19.76 33.02 8.41
CA THR A 45 -18.31 32.80 8.23
C THR A 45 -17.95 31.30 8.28
N GLN A 46 -18.44 30.59 9.29
CA GLN A 46 -18.19 29.15 9.41
C GLN A 46 -18.80 28.36 8.23
N GLY A 47 -20.01 28.71 7.80
CA GLY A 47 -20.62 28.07 6.62
C GLY A 47 -19.82 28.28 5.35
N LYS A 48 -19.28 29.51 5.13
CA LYS A 48 -18.39 29.79 3.99
C LYS A 48 -17.06 29.03 4.08
N LEU A 49 -16.47 28.97 5.26
CA LEU A 49 -15.23 28.21 5.50
C LEU A 49 -15.42 26.71 5.23
N MET A 50 -16.56 26.14 5.63
CA MET A 50 -16.91 24.75 5.32
C MET A 50 -16.99 24.51 3.81
N PHE A 51 -17.58 25.43 3.07
CA PHE A 51 -17.66 25.34 1.61
C PHE A 51 -16.28 25.48 0.94
N LEU A 52 -15.46 26.40 1.43
CA LEU A 52 -14.07 26.56 0.97
C LEU A 52 -13.23 25.29 1.25
N PHE A 53 -13.45 24.66 2.41
CA PHE A 53 -12.79 23.43 2.77
C PHE A 53 -13.16 22.27 1.83
N LEU A 54 -14.40 22.18 1.36
CA LEU A 54 -14.79 21.24 0.31
C LEU A 54 -13.95 21.42 -0.95
N ILE A 55 -13.83 22.65 -1.44
CA ILE A 55 -13.01 22.97 -2.62
C ILE A 55 -11.56 22.56 -2.39
N PHE A 56 -11.02 22.85 -1.20
CA PHE A 56 -9.65 22.48 -0.84
C PHE A 56 -9.43 20.97 -0.86
N ILE A 57 -10.33 20.18 -0.26
CA ILE A 57 -10.21 18.70 -0.24
C ILE A 57 -10.21 18.16 -1.68
N TYR A 58 -11.13 18.61 -2.54
CA TYR A 58 -11.16 18.12 -3.92
C TYR A 58 -9.93 18.56 -4.72
N ALA A 59 -9.50 19.81 -4.57
CA ALA A 59 -8.28 20.28 -5.21
C ALA A 59 -7.05 19.46 -4.76
N LEU A 60 -6.94 19.18 -3.47
CA LEU A 60 -5.87 18.35 -2.91
C LEU A 60 -5.92 16.92 -3.43
N THR A 61 -7.12 16.30 -3.47
CA THR A 61 -7.30 14.94 -3.98
C THR A 61 -6.91 14.86 -5.45
N ILE A 62 -7.43 15.75 -6.28
CA ILE A 62 -7.13 15.82 -7.71
C ILE A 62 -5.62 16.06 -7.93
N PHE A 63 -5.05 17.04 -7.24
CA PHE A 63 -3.60 17.29 -7.29
C PHE A 63 -2.77 16.07 -6.92
N SER A 64 -3.16 15.34 -5.85
CA SER A 64 -2.46 14.15 -5.39
C SER A 64 -2.51 13.02 -6.43
N PHE A 65 -3.64 12.80 -7.07
CA PHE A 65 -3.78 11.82 -8.14
C PHE A 65 -2.91 12.16 -9.35
N PHE A 66 -2.96 13.42 -9.83
CA PHE A 66 -2.13 13.83 -10.96
C PHE A 66 -0.64 13.83 -10.65
N LYS A 67 -0.26 14.11 -9.40
CA LYS A 67 1.15 14.23 -9.02
C LYS A 67 1.80 12.90 -8.64
N TYR A 68 1.02 12.00 -8.01
CA TYR A 68 1.53 10.79 -7.39
C TYR A 68 0.83 9.52 -7.89
N GLY A 69 -0.10 9.62 -8.84
CA GLY A 69 -0.83 8.48 -9.39
C GLY A 69 0.10 7.38 -9.91
N ASP A 70 1.14 7.77 -10.64
CA ASP A 70 2.12 6.85 -11.25
C ASP A 70 2.98 6.08 -10.22
N VAL A 71 3.00 6.53 -8.95
CA VAL A 71 3.81 5.88 -7.89
C VAL A 71 2.96 5.08 -6.90
N ILE A 72 1.64 5.04 -7.07
CA ILE A 72 0.74 4.28 -6.18
C ILE A 72 1.02 2.78 -6.32
N LEU A 73 1.11 2.31 -7.56
CA LEU A 73 1.40 0.92 -7.89
C LEU A 73 2.40 0.86 -9.07
N PRO A 74 3.47 0.07 -8.96
CA PRO A 74 4.29 -0.24 -10.11
C PRO A 74 3.47 -1.07 -11.11
N GLU A 75 3.92 -1.15 -12.35
CA GLU A 75 3.28 -1.98 -13.36
C GLU A 75 3.30 -3.46 -12.96
N SER A 76 2.19 -4.16 -13.19
CA SER A 76 2.07 -5.58 -12.88
C SER A 76 2.94 -6.43 -13.82
N ALA A 77 3.60 -7.44 -13.26
CA ALA A 77 4.44 -8.40 -13.98
C ALA A 77 4.02 -9.86 -13.70
N SER A 78 2.79 -10.09 -13.24
CA SER A 78 2.22 -11.40 -13.02
C SER A 78 0.81 -11.50 -13.63
N VAL A 79 0.42 -12.73 -13.97
CA VAL A 79 -0.88 -13.01 -14.58
C VAL A 79 -2.04 -12.57 -13.67
N HIS A 80 -2.01 -12.95 -12.40
CA HIS A 80 -3.05 -12.56 -11.43
C HIS A 80 -3.05 -11.06 -11.08
N GLY A 81 -1.94 -10.38 -11.35
CA GLY A 81 -1.78 -8.97 -11.00
C GLY A 81 -2.76 -8.04 -11.73
N GLU A 82 -3.19 -8.38 -12.95
CA GLU A 82 -4.21 -7.61 -13.69
C GLU A 82 -5.58 -7.67 -12.98
N GLY A 83 -5.96 -8.84 -12.47
CA GLY A 83 -7.19 -9.02 -11.70
C GLY A 83 -7.15 -8.24 -10.37
N TYR A 84 -6.02 -8.30 -9.69
CA TYR A 84 -5.79 -7.52 -8.46
C TYR A 84 -5.89 -6.02 -8.70
N ASP A 85 -5.23 -5.49 -9.73
CA ASP A 85 -5.24 -4.08 -10.09
C ASP A 85 -6.65 -3.61 -10.50
N SER A 86 -7.38 -4.45 -11.23
CA SER A 86 -8.78 -4.18 -11.61
C SER A 86 -9.68 -4.06 -10.39
N LEU A 87 -9.55 -4.95 -9.41
CA LEU A 87 -10.28 -4.88 -8.13
C LEU A 87 -9.93 -3.59 -7.36
N LEU A 88 -8.65 -3.21 -7.32
CA LEU A 88 -8.20 -1.99 -6.66
C LEU A 88 -8.81 -0.74 -7.29
N TRP A 89 -8.74 -0.61 -8.62
CA TRP A 89 -9.28 0.55 -9.33
C TRP A 89 -10.81 0.62 -9.25
N PHE A 90 -11.49 -0.52 -9.33
CA PHE A 90 -12.93 -0.58 -9.09
C PHE A 90 -13.29 -0.14 -7.68
N SER A 91 -12.54 -0.59 -6.67
CA SER A 91 -12.73 -0.17 -5.28
C SER A 91 -12.53 1.34 -5.11
N PHE A 92 -11.49 1.90 -5.71
CA PHE A 92 -11.28 3.36 -5.71
C PHE A 92 -12.43 4.11 -6.40
N ALA A 93 -12.92 3.62 -7.53
CA ALA A 93 -14.04 4.26 -8.23
C ALA A 93 -15.29 4.32 -7.32
N VAL A 94 -15.63 3.24 -6.64
CA VAL A 94 -16.75 3.20 -5.69
C VAL A 94 -16.52 4.14 -4.51
N ILE A 95 -15.33 4.11 -3.89
CA ILE A 95 -14.98 4.96 -2.75
C ILE A 95 -15.08 6.45 -3.13
N PHE A 96 -14.47 6.86 -4.24
CA PHE A 96 -14.49 8.26 -4.68
C PHE A 96 -15.87 8.73 -5.13
N PHE A 97 -16.68 7.85 -5.72
CA PHE A 97 -18.07 8.16 -6.03
C PHE A 97 -18.88 8.46 -4.78
N VAL A 98 -18.82 7.58 -3.78
CA VAL A 98 -19.52 7.76 -2.51
C VAL A 98 -18.98 8.99 -1.76
N GLN A 99 -17.66 9.15 -1.69
CA GLN A 99 -17.02 10.32 -1.08
C GLN A 99 -17.49 11.63 -1.73
N THR A 100 -17.55 11.67 -3.06
CA THR A 100 -17.99 12.87 -3.79
C THR A 100 -19.41 13.26 -3.39
N ILE A 101 -20.35 12.33 -3.39
CA ILE A 101 -21.74 12.61 -3.03
C ILE A 101 -21.85 13.02 -1.56
N THR A 102 -21.27 12.25 -0.65
CA THR A 102 -21.42 12.47 0.80
C THR A 102 -20.73 13.77 1.23
N GLN A 103 -19.55 14.07 0.74
CA GLN A 103 -18.85 15.32 1.06
C GLN A 103 -19.57 16.53 0.47
N ALA A 104 -20.04 16.46 -0.77
CA ALA A 104 -20.81 17.54 -1.39
C ALA A 104 -22.08 17.84 -0.60
N LEU A 105 -22.86 16.80 -0.24
CA LEU A 105 -24.08 16.95 0.55
C LEU A 105 -23.80 17.50 1.96
N LEU A 106 -22.78 16.95 2.65
CA LEU A 106 -22.40 17.39 3.98
C LEU A 106 -22.10 18.92 4.01
N HIS A 107 -21.21 19.37 3.14
CA HIS A 107 -20.77 20.75 3.13
C HIS A 107 -21.86 21.69 2.60
N TYR A 108 -22.63 21.23 1.60
CA TYR A 108 -23.78 22.00 1.09
C TYR A 108 -24.83 22.21 2.18
N PHE A 109 -25.18 21.18 2.93
CA PHE A 109 -26.18 21.29 3.99
C PHE A 109 -25.65 22.08 5.19
N ALA A 110 -24.38 21.91 5.56
CA ALA A 110 -23.75 22.73 6.58
C ALA A 110 -23.80 24.23 6.20
N PHE A 111 -23.55 24.56 4.94
CA PHE A 111 -23.67 25.92 4.44
C PHE A 111 -25.12 26.40 4.35
N LYS A 112 -26.00 25.60 3.76
CA LYS A 112 -27.40 26.00 3.50
C LYS A 112 -28.21 26.17 4.77
N TYR A 113 -28.01 25.28 5.77
CA TYR A 113 -28.78 25.25 7.01
C TYR A 113 -28.04 25.88 8.19
N ARG A 114 -26.98 26.63 7.96
CA ARG A 114 -26.28 27.37 9.00
C ARG A 114 -27.24 28.25 9.82
N GLY A 115 -26.92 28.45 11.09
CA GLY A 115 -27.75 29.26 12.02
C GLY A 115 -28.02 30.67 11.46
N ASN A 116 -29.27 31.10 11.54
CA ASN A 116 -29.72 32.42 11.15
C ASN A 116 -30.97 32.78 11.95
N LYS A 117 -30.99 33.96 12.62
CA LYS A 117 -32.08 34.43 13.45
C LYS A 117 -33.43 34.55 12.70
N LYS A 118 -33.38 34.76 11.38
CA LYS A 118 -34.58 34.87 10.53
C LYS A 118 -35.19 33.54 10.13
N ARG A 119 -34.53 32.41 10.44
CA ARG A 119 -34.99 31.08 10.09
C ARG A 119 -35.18 30.23 11.35
N LYS A 120 -36.30 29.54 11.43
CA LYS A 120 -36.56 28.59 12.50
C LYS A 120 -36.25 27.20 11.98
N ALA A 121 -35.43 26.46 12.73
CA ALA A 121 -35.17 25.06 12.44
C ALA A 121 -36.44 24.21 12.63
N LEU A 122 -36.65 23.26 11.71
CA LEU A 122 -37.67 22.24 11.89
C LEU A 122 -37.11 21.13 12.78
N PHE A 123 -37.89 20.68 13.74
CA PHE A 123 -37.53 19.48 14.49
C PHE A 123 -37.91 18.27 13.66
N PHE A 124 -36.89 17.48 13.27
CA PHE A 124 -37.03 16.27 12.48
C PHE A 124 -36.11 15.23 13.09
N ALA A 125 -36.66 14.43 14.00
CA ALA A 125 -35.86 13.55 14.84
C ALA A 125 -35.35 12.30 14.10
N ASP A 126 -36.23 11.68 13.31
CA ASP A 126 -35.95 10.44 12.59
C ASP A 126 -36.73 10.35 11.27
N SER A 127 -36.31 9.42 10.42
CA SER A 127 -36.99 9.10 9.16
C SER A 127 -36.63 7.69 8.70
N ASN A 128 -37.54 6.76 8.89
CA ASN A 128 -37.36 5.37 8.43
C ASN A 128 -37.03 5.26 6.94
N PHE A 129 -37.54 6.19 6.12
CA PHE A 129 -37.25 6.22 4.70
C PHE A 129 -35.77 6.59 4.40
N LEU A 130 -35.26 7.63 5.04
CA LEU A 130 -33.84 7.99 4.90
C LEU A 130 -32.93 6.92 5.50
N GLU A 131 -33.28 6.39 6.66
CA GLU A 131 -32.54 5.29 7.29
C GLU A 131 -32.47 4.07 6.37
N GLY A 132 -33.57 3.70 5.74
CA GLY A 132 -33.59 2.64 4.73
C GLY A 132 -32.63 2.92 3.57
N ILE A 133 -32.62 4.13 3.04
CA ILE A 133 -31.75 4.50 1.92
C ILE A 133 -30.27 4.36 2.28
N TRP A 134 -29.81 5.00 3.36
CA TRP A 134 -28.39 4.98 3.73
C TRP A 134 -27.91 3.67 4.36
N THR A 135 -28.84 2.76 4.68
CA THR A 135 -28.49 1.41 5.12
C THR A 135 -28.49 0.43 3.95
N ILE A 136 -29.55 0.38 3.15
CA ILE A 136 -29.71 -0.64 2.11
C ILE A 136 -28.75 -0.41 0.95
N ILE A 137 -28.62 0.83 0.45
CA ILE A 137 -27.75 1.13 -0.71
C ILE A 137 -26.27 0.81 -0.40
N PRO A 138 -25.67 1.31 0.71
CA PRO A 138 -24.29 0.93 1.04
C PRO A 138 -24.12 -0.56 1.33
N THR A 139 -25.11 -1.22 1.95
CA THR A 139 -25.06 -2.67 2.21
C THR A 139 -24.96 -3.47 0.91
N ILE A 140 -25.77 -3.15 -0.09
CA ILE A 140 -25.72 -3.83 -1.40
C ILE A 140 -24.38 -3.57 -2.10
N ALA A 141 -23.91 -2.31 -2.08
CA ALA A 141 -22.64 -1.94 -2.71
C ALA A 141 -21.45 -2.65 -2.04
N LEU A 142 -21.43 -2.69 -0.70
CA LEU A 142 -20.38 -3.39 0.06
C LEU A 142 -20.46 -4.91 -0.11
N ALA A 143 -21.65 -5.49 -0.14
CA ALA A 143 -21.82 -6.92 -0.41
C ALA A 143 -21.24 -7.28 -1.79
N GLY A 144 -21.50 -6.47 -2.82
CA GLY A 144 -20.91 -6.66 -4.16
C GLY A 144 -19.38 -6.57 -4.15
N LEU A 145 -18.82 -5.58 -3.46
CA LEU A 145 -17.36 -5.43 -3.31
C LEU A 145 -16.73 -6.60 -2.55
N ILE A 146 -17.36 -7.05 -1.47
CA ILE A 146 -16.87 -8.18 -0.67
C ILE A 146 -16.87 -9.47 -1.50
N LEU A 147 -17.95 -9.74 -2.25
CA LEU A 147 -18.02 -10.91 -3.11
C LEU A 147 -16.96 -10.86 -4.22
N TYR A 148 -16.79 -9.72 -4.88
CA TYR A 148 -15.75 -9.57 -5.90
C TYR A 148 -14.35 -9.78 -5.30
N GLY A 149 -14.06 -9.16 -4.15
CA GLY A 149 -12.79 -9.34 -3.44
C GLY A 149 -12.57 -10.78 -2.98
N LEU A 150 -13.60 -11.46 -2.51
CA LEU A 150 -13.53 -12.86 -2.10
C LEU A 150 -13.21 -13.79 -3.27
N PHE A 151 -13.87 -13.63 -4.41
CA PHE A 151 -13.57 -14.43 -5.60
C PHE A 151 -12.14 -14.20 -6.09
N THR A 152 -11.70 -12.94 -6.20
CA THR A 152 -10.32 -12.62 -6.56
C THR A 152 -9.31 -13.20 -5.56
N TRP A 153 -9.61 -13.14 -4.27
CA TRP A 153 -8.75 -13.69 -3.23
C TRP A 153 -8.65 -15.22 -3.31
N VAL A 154 -9.76 -15.91 -3.51
CA VAL A 154 -9.79 -17.38 -3.66
C VAL A 154 -8.98 -17.79 -4.89
N ASP A 155 -9.15 -17.11 -6.02
CA ASP A 155 -8.42 -17.37 -7.25
C ASP A 155 -6.89 -17.23 -7.06
N ILE A 156 -6.45 -16.17 -6.38
CA ILE A 156 -5.02 -15.91 -6.13
C ILE A 156 -4.41 -16.86 -5.08
N MET A 157 -5.18 -17.24 -4.06
CA MET A 157 -4.66 -18.01 -2.92
C MET A 157 -4.82 -19.52 -3.08
N THR A 158 -5.60 -19.99 -4.06
CA THR A 158 -5.72 -21.42 -4.37
C THR A 158 -4.55 -21.85 -5.25
N ILE A 159 -3.70 -22.69 -4.69
CA ILE A 159 -2.59 -23.30 -5.44
C ILE A 159 -3.09 -24.65 -5.97
N GLU A 160 -3.20 -24.77 -7.28
CA GLU A 160 -3.55 -26.02 -7.93
C GLU A 160 -2.33 -26.93 -8.04
N GLU A 161 -2.55 -28.25 -7.99
CA GLU A 161 -1.49 -29.19 -8.25
C GLU A 161 -1.05 -29.10 -9.73
N ASN A 162 0.22 -28.75 -9.93
CA ASN A 162 0.80 -28.57 -11.25
C ASN A 162 2.24 -29.10 -11.25
N ASP A 163 2.40 -30.27 -11.86
CA ASP A 163 3.70 -30.94 -11.95
C ASP A 163 4.74 -30.15 -12.76
N GLU A 164 4.30 -29.19 -13.58
CA GLU A 164 5.17 -28.31 -14.36
C GLU A 164 5.60 -27.05 -13.59
N ALA A 165 5.00 -26.76 -12.44
CA ALA A 165 5.33 -25.59 -11.64
C ALA A 165 6.78 -25.65 -11.13
N LEU A 166 7.45 -24.51 -11.08
CA LEU A 166 8.74 -24.40 -10.43
C LEU A 166 8.54 -24.20 -8.93
N VAL A 167 9.02 -25.13 -8.12
CA VAL A 167 8.98 -25.00 -6.66
C VAL A 167 10.24 -24.29 -6.17
N VAL A 168 10.07 -23.18 -5.44
CA VAL A 168 11.16 -22.41 -4.87
C VAL A 168 10.91 -22.19 -3.39
N GLU A 169 11.86 -22.56 -2.56
CA GLU A 169 11.81 -22.21 -1.15
C GLU A 169 12.46 -20.84 -0.91
N LEU A 170 11.74 -19.94 -0.24
CA LEU A 170 12.28 -18.69 0.28
C LEU A 170 12.57 -18.82 1.77
N TYR A 171 13.81 -18.62 2.16
CA TYR A 171 14.25 -18.68 3.54
C TYR A 171 14.67 -17.30 4.03
N ALA A 172 13.89 -16.77 4.98
CA ALA A 172 14.07 -15.44 5.55
C ALA A 172 14.94 -15.51 6.82
N GLN A 173 15.86 -14.56 6.94
CA GLN A 173 16.63 -14.30 8.16
C GLN A 173 16.94 -12.81 8.30
N GLN A 174 17.29 -12.34 9.50
CA GLN A 174 17.77 -10.97 9.70
C GLN A 174 19.23 -10.85 9.21
N PHE A 175 19.57 -10.11 8.15
CA PHE A 175 18.72 -9.27 7.30
C PHE A 175 18.91 -9.71 5.83
N ASN A 176 18.61 -10.95 5.53
CA ASN A 176 18.84 -11.53 4.21
C ASN A 176 17.73 -12.52 3.81
N TRP A 177 17.63 -12.76 2.51
CA TRP A 177 16.83 -13.80 1.91
C TRP A 177 17.72 -14.79 1.18
N LYS A 178 17.36 -16.06 1.23
CA LYS A 178 17.96 -17.12 0.43
C LYS A 178 16.86 -17.81 -0.36
N ALA A 179 17.13 -18.13 -1.60
CA ALA A 179 16.26 -18.96 -2.42
C ALA A 179 16.88 -20.34 -2.60
N ARG A 180 16.07 -21.38 -2.45
CA ARG A 180 16.45 -22.76 -2.71
C ARG A 180 15.56 -23.31 -3.82
N TYR A 181 16.17 -23.80 -4.85
CA TYR A 181 15.51 -24.45 -5.98
C TYR A 181 15.66 -25.94 -5.84
N ALA A 182 14.59 -26.69 -6.12
CA ALA A 182 14.66 -28.11 -6.37
C ALA A 182 15.58 -28.35 -7.59
N GLY A 183 16.50 -29.27 -7.46
CA GLY A 183 17.46 -29.57 -8.49
C GLY A 183 16.87 -30.26 -9.72
N GLU A 184 17.58 -31.26 -10.26
CA GLU A 184 17.15 -32.01 -11.46
C GLU A 184 15.93 -32.90 -11.21
N ASP A 185 15.76 -33.35 -9.97
CA ASP A 185 14.64 -34.23 -9.59
C ASP A 185 13.32 -33.47 -9.40
N GLY A 186 13.37 -32.14 -9.32
CA GLY A 186 12.21 -31.27 -9.13
C GLY A 186 11.60 -31.32 -7.72
N VAL A 187 12.27 -31.99 -6.75
CA VAL A 187 11.76 -32.19 -5.39
C VAL A 187 12.71 -31.51 -4.39
N LEU A 188 12.21 -30.57 -3.60
CA LEU A 188 12.99 -30.00 -2.50
C LEU A 188 13.18 -31.01 -1.39
N GLY A 189 14.42 -31.25 -0.99
CA GLY A 189 14.74 -32.05 0.18
C GLY A 189 14.15 -31.50 1.47
N ASP A 190 13.88 -32.36 2.44
CA ASP A 190 13.42 -31.96 3.76
C ASP A 190 14.43 -31.02 4.42
N ALA A 191 13.91 -30.03 5.14
CA ALA A 191 14.76 -29.06 5.79
C ALA A 191 14.23 -28.64 7.17
N ASN A 192 15.15 -28.55 8.13
CA ASN A 192 14.84 -28.17 9.50
C ASN A 192 15.94 -27.28 10.08
N VAL A 193 15.52 -26.32 10.93
CA VAL A 193 16.43 -25.39 11.61
C VAL A 193 17.55 -26.12 12.41
N ARG A 194 17.32 -27.35 12.84
CA ARG A 194 18.31 -28.15 13.58
C ARG A 194 19.52 -28.54 12.75
N PHE A 195 19.41 -28.54 11.43
CA PHE A 195 20.49 -28.87 10.49
C PHE A 195 21.26 -27.65 9.99
N LEU A 196 20.91 -26.45 10.46
CA LEU A 196 21.67 -25.24 10.13
C LEU A 196 23.12 -25.36 10.61
N GLN A 197 24.06 -25.11 9.73
CA GLN A 197 25.48 -25.04 10.00
C GLN A 197 26.06 -23.71 9.61
N ASP A 198 25.90 -22.70 10.48
CA ASP A 198 26.32 -21.31 10.20
C ASP A 198 27.85 -21.14 10.16
N PHE A 199 28.62 -22.02 10.87
CA PHE A 199 30.05 -21.83 11.02
C PHE A 199 30.91 -22.31 9.82
N ASP A 200 30.42 -23.25 9.03
CA ASP A 200 31.13 -23.76 7.84
C ASP A 200 30.52 -23.33 6.50
N GLY A 201 29.41 -22.60 6.54
CA GLY A 201 28.72 -22.11 5.34
C GLY A 201 28.14 -23.19 4.42
N LYS A 202 28.07 -24.45 4.89
CA LYS A 202 27.70 -25.58 4.05
C LYS A 202 26.20 -25.88 4.02
N ASN A 203 25.46 -25.56 5.08
CA ASN A 203 24.03 -25.84 5.16
C ASN A 203 23.24 -24.59 5.67
N LEU A 204 23.11 -23.60 4.81
CA LEU A 204 22.57 -22.28 5.16
C LEU A 204 21.05 -22.25 5.31
N VAL A 205 20.33 -23.28 4.87
CA VAL A 205 18.86 -23.38 4.91
C VAL A 205 18.37 -24.57 5.70
N GLY A 206 19.32 -25.38 6.26
CA GLY A 206 19.03 -26.51 7.13
C GLY A 206 18.47 -27.72 6.39
N ILE A 207 18.99 -28.07 5.21
CA ILE A 207 18.64 -29.28 4.47
C ILE A 207 18.99 -30.49 5.31
N ASP A 208 18.11 -31.50 5.39
CA ASP A 208 18.37 -32.74 6.08
C ASP A 208 19.42 -33.53 5.30
N PRO A 209 20.61 -33.82 5.89
CA PRO A 209 21.67 -34.54 5.19
C PRO A 209 21.35 -36.01 4.96
N THR A 210 20.26 -36.54 5.50
CA THR A 210 19.82 -37.90 5.29
C THR A 210 18.78 -38.06 4.19
N ASP A 211 18.20 -36.93 3.72
CA ASP A 211 17.26 -36.90 2.61
C ASP A 211 18.01 -36.65 1.29
N ARG A 212 17.97 -37.65 0.42
CA ARG A 212 18.66 -37.60 -0.88
C ARG A 212 18.05 -36.61 -1.87
N ASN A 213 16.79 -36.25 -1.72
CA ASN A 213 16.16 -35.24 -2.57
C ASN A 213 16.81 -33.86 -2.39
N GLY A 214 17.52 -33.66 -1.28
CA GLY A 214 18.25 -32.41 -1.03
C GLY A 214 19.68 -32.37 -1.58
N ASP A 215 20.18 -33.48 -2.17
CA ASP A 215 21.58 -33.56 -2.61
C ASP A 215 21.88 -32.66 -3.82
N ASP A 216 20.87 -32.38 -4.66
CA ASP A 216 20.97 -31.56 -5.85
C ASP A 216 20.27 -30.18 -5.72
N ASP A 217 19.74 -29.87 -4.54
CA ASP A 217 19.16 -28.57 -4.25
C ASP A 217 20.17 -27.42 -4.40
N ILE A 218 19.76 -26.35 -5.08
CA ILE A 218 20.60 -25.19 -5.38
C ILE A 218 20.18 -24.01 -4.50
N VAL A 219 21.08 -23.54 -3.62
CA VAL A 219 20.85 -22.38 -2.76
C VAL A 219 21.55 -21.15 -3.31
N VAL A 220 20.79 -20.09 -3.55
CA VAL A 220 21.25 -18.82 -4.12
C VAL A 220 20.73 -17.62 -3.35
N GLN A 221 21.35 -16.46 -3.55
CA GLN A 221 20.89 -15.16 -3.01
C GLN A 221 20.10 -14.35 -4.03
N GLU A 222 20.30 -14.62 -5.30
CA GLU A 222 19.55 -13.97 -6.38
C GLU A 222 18.43 -14.87 -6.86
N LEU A 223 17.24 -14.30 -6.98
CA LEU A 223 16.05 -15.06 -7.35
C LEU A 223 15.85 -14.96 -8.88
N HIS A 224 15.89 -16.11 -9.56
CA HIS A 224 15.67 -16.24 -11.00
C HIS A 224 14.35 -16.97 -11.26
N LEU A 225 13.40 -16.31 -11.91
CA LEU A 225 12.06 -16.85 -12.17
C LEU A 225 11.83 -16.98 -13.69
N PRO A 226 11.27 -18.10 -14.14
CA PRO A 226 10.89 -18.27 -15.54
C PRO A 226 9.63 -17.45 -15.85
N VAL A 227 9.56 -16.89 -17.07
CA VAL A 227 8.34 -16.25 -17.56
C VAL A 227 7.39 -17.29 -18.14
N ASN A 228 6.08 -17.07 -17.99
CA ASN A 228 4.99 -17.93 -18.44
C ASN A 228 4.99 -19.36 -17.84
N ARG A 229 5.66 -19.53 -16.72
CA ARG A 229 5.63 -20.76 -15.92
C ARG A 229 5.23 -20.41 -14.50
N GLU A 230 4.34 -21.20 -13.94
CA GLU A 230 3.94 -21.03 -12.54
C GLU A 230 5.11 -21.29 -11.59
N VAL A 231 5.23 -20.44 -10.59
CA VAL A 231 6.22 -20.56 -9.52
C VAL A 231 5.50 -20.67 -8.19
N VAL A 232 5.69 -21.77 -7.52
CA VAL A 232 5.16 -22.02 -6.18
C VAL A 232 6.25 -21.75 -5.14
N PHE A 233 6.02 -20.76 -4.32
CA PHE A 233 6.92 -20.41 -3.22
C PHE A 233 6.55 -21.15 -1.94
N ARG A 234 7.52 -21.83 -1.34
CA ARG A 234 7.48 -22.34 0.04
C ARG A 234 8.29 -21.37 0.91
N ILE A 235 7.63 -20.68 1.83
CA ILE A 235 8.21 -19.55 2.56
C ILE A 235 8.41 -19.93 4.01
N ARG A 236 9.66 -19.88 4.47
CA ARG A 236 10.04 -20.17 5.86
C ARG A 236 10.85 -19.03 6.47
N SER A 237 10.85 -18.95 7.79
CA SER A 237 11.68 -18.02 8.56
C SER A 237 12.62 -18.77 9.50
N GLN A 238 13.86 -18.28 9.61
CA GLN A 238 14.87 -18.78 10.55
C GLN A 238 14.67 -18.21 11.97
N ASP A 239 14.30 -16.96 12.09
CA ASP A 239 14.38 -16.19 13.33
C ASP A 239 13.06 -15.52 13.71
N VAL A 240 12.70 -14.41 13.10
CA VAL A 240 11.53 -13.62 13.43
C VAL A 240 10.50 -13.61 12.30
N LEU A 241 9.41 -12.87 12.48
CA LEU A 241 8.39 -12.69 11.44
C LEU A 241 8.92 -11.78 10.33
N HIS A 242 9.05 -12.33 9.12
CA HIS A 242 9.32 -11.57 7.90
C HIS A 242 8.09 -11.55 6.98
N SER A 243 8.19 -10.81 5.88
CA SER A 243 7.17 -10.83 4.84
C SER A 243 7.84 -10.76 3.47
N ALA A 244 7.71 -11.82 2.69
CA ALA A 244 8.13 -11.81 1.28
C ALA A 244 7.18 -10.90 0.51
N TYR A 245 7.68 -9.74 0.05
CA TYR A 245 6.92 -8.75 -0.68
C TYR A 245 7.56 -8.43 -2.03
N MET A 246 6.84 -8.75 -3.09
CA MET A 246 7.26 -8.57 -4.48
C MET A 246 6.22 -7.67 -5.19
N PRO A 247 6.36 -6.33 -5.11
CA PRO A 247 5.32 -5.38 -5.54
C PRO A 247 4.90 -5.52 -7.00
N HIS A 248 5.84 -5.76 -7.91
CA HIS A 248 5.54 -5.94 -9.34
C HIS A 248 4.73 -7.21 -9.62
N PHE A 249 4.91 -8.25 -8.82
CA PHE A 249 4.17 -9.51 -8.97
C PHE A 249 2.87 -9.54 -8.16
N ARG A 250 2.52 -8.46 -7.43
CA ARG A 250 1.35 -8.41 -6.52
C ARG A 250 1.36 -9.54 -5.50
N ALA A 251 2.55 -9.99 -5.13
CA ALA A 251 2.77 -11.10 -4.22
C ALA A 251 3.21 -10.58 -2.84
N GLN A 252 2.52 -11.03 -1.81
CA GLN A 252 2.91 -10.81 -0.43
C GLN A 252 2.50 -12.00 0.43
N MET A 253 3.48 -12.59 1.14
CA MET A 253 3.22 -13.66 2.09
C MET A 253 4.14 -13.55 3.29
N ASN A 254 3.59 -13.76 4.49
CA ASN A 254 4.39 -13.75 5.72
C ASN A 254 5.25 -15.00 5.82
N ALA A 255 6.51 -14.81 6.21
CA ALA A 255 7.40 -15.88 6.64
C ALA A 255 7.34 -15.99 8.16
N VAL A 256 6.63 -17.00 8.66
CA VAL A 256 6.39 -17.22 10.10
C VAL A 256 7.32 -18.31 10.62
N PRO A 257 8.08 -18.06 11.70
CA PRO A 257 8.90 -19.10 12.31
C PRO A 257 8.07 -20.33 12.69
N GLY A 258 8.58 -21.51 12.31
CA GLY A 258 7.92 -22.79 12.58
C GLY A 258 6.76 -23.15 11.65
N MET A 259 6.47 -22.33 10.65
CA MET A 259 5.44 -22.60 9.63
C MET A 259 6.04 -22.55 8.22
N ILE A 260 5.47 -23.33 7.31
CA ILE A 260 5.74 -23.23 5.87
C ILE A 260 4.50 -22.60 5.24
N ASN A 261 4.60 -21.35 4.83
CA ASN A 261 3.56 -20.67 4.08
C ASN A 261 3.80 -20.86 2.58
N GLN A 262 2.73 -20.83 1.79
CA GLN A 262 2.80 -21.01 0.34
C GLN A 262 2.13 -19.86 -0.37
N PHE A 263 2.66 -19.50 -1.53
CA PHE A 263 2.08 -18.56 -2.46
C PHE A 263 2.55 -18.89 -3.88
N ALA A 264 1.68 -18.78 -4.86
CA ALA A 264 2.04 -19.07 -6.24
C ALA A 264 1.71 -17.88 -7.15
N PHE A 265 2.50 -17.71 -8.20
CA PHE A 265 2.17 -16.78 -9.29
C PHE A 265 2.94 -17.13 -10.56
N THR A 266 2.42 -16.67 -11.69
CA THR A 266 3.06 -16.81 -13.00
C THR A 266 3.59 -15.46 -13.45
N PRO A 267 4.92 -15.26 -13.53
CA PRO A 267 5.50 -14.07 -14.15
C PRO A 267 5.12 -13.99 -15.64
N ASN A 268 4.74 -12.81 -16.13
CA ASN A 268 4.33 -12.61 -17.53
C ASN A 268 5.21 -11.62 -18.29
N VAL A 269 6.25 -11.06 -17.65
CA VAL A 269 7.16 -10.07 -18.21
C VAL A 269 8.59 -10.38 -17.81
N THR A 270 9.53 -10.33 -18.77
CA THR A 270 10.96 -10.47 -18.49
C THR A 270 11.57 -9.19 -17.91
N THR A 271 12.68 -9.32 -17.20
CA THR A 271 13.46 -8.16 -16.72
C THR A 271 13.93 -7.28 -17.87
N GLN A 272 14.29 -7.87 -19.03
CA GLN A 272 14.70 -7.12 -20.22
C GLN A 272 13.54 -6.30 -20.81
N GLU A 273 12.35 -6.90 -20.92
CA GLU A 273 11.18 -6.20 -21.46
C GLU A 273 10.75 -5.03 -20.55
N ILE A 274 10.70 -5.23 -19.23
CA ILE A 274 10.31 -4.16 -18.32
C ILE A 274 11.33 -3.01 -18.28
N ARG A 275 12.63 -3.31 -18.45
CA ARG A 275 13.69 -2.29 -18.55
C ARG A 275 13.53 -1.37 -19.77
N LEU A 276 12.85 -1.84 -20.82
CA LEU A 276 12.59 -1.05 -22.05
C LEU A 276 11.33 -0.18 -21.95
N ARG A 277 10.53 -0.34 -20.93
CA ARG A 277 9.29 0.45 -20.77
C ARG A 277 9.60 1.91 -20.44
N PRO A 278 8.89 2.88 -21.05
CA PRO A 278 9.21 4.30 -20.92
C PRO A 278 9.25 4.79 -19.46
N GLU A 279 8.33 4.32 -18.63
CA GLU A 279 8.25 4.70 -17.21
C GLU A 279 9.47 4.22 -16.41
N ILE A 280 9.92 2.99 -16.68
CA ILE A 280 11.11 2.42 -16.04
C ILE A 280 12.37 3.11 -16.52
N VAL A 281 12.49 3.37 -17.84
CA VAL A 281 13.61 4.13 -18.40
C VAL A 281 13.70 5.52 -17.76
N GLU A 282 12.58 6.22 -17.62
CA GLU A 282 12.57 7.54 -16.99
C GLU A 282 12.91 7.47 -15.50
N LYS A 283 12.40 6.47 -14.79
CA LYS A 283 12.72 6.20 -13.38
C LYS A 283 14.21 5.95 -13.19
N VAL A 284 14.81 5.06 -13.99
CA VAL A 284 16.25 4.73 -13.97
C VAL A 284 17.08 5.98 -14.28
N ARG A 285 16.69 6.77 -15.29
CA ARG A 285 17.34 8.03 -15.62
C ARG A 285 17.33 9.04 -14.46
N LYS A 286 16.20 9.21 -13.79
CA LYS A 286 16.07 10.10 -12.63
C LYS A 286 16.96 9.64 -11.47
N ILE A 287 16.98 8.33 -11.19
CA ILE A 287 17.81 7.76 -10.12
C ILE A 287 19.29 7.94 -10.46
N ASN A 288 19.70 7.61 -11.69
CA ASN A 288 21.10 7.74 -12.11
C ASN A 288 21.59 9.17 -12.11
N LYS A 289 20.73 10.14 -12.43
CA LYS A 289 21.10 11.55 -12.27
C LYS A 289 21.41 11.90 -10.80
N ILE A 290 20.56 11.45 -9.85
CA ILE A 290 20.80 11.68 -8.42
C ILE A 290 22.07 10.96 -7.95
N ARG A 291 22.31 9.74 -8.43
CA ARG A 291 23.53 8.98 -8.10
C ARG A 291 24.79 9.66 -8.66
N PHE A 292 24.71 10.19 -9.87
CA PHE A 292 25.79 10.94 -10.47
C PHE A 292 26.15 12.20 -9.66
N ASP A 293 25.16 13.05 -9.35
CA ASP A 293 25.35 14.26 -8.54
C ASP A 293 25.92 13.93 -7.13
N LYS A 294 25.55 12.75 -6.58
CA LYS A 294 26.12 12.26 -5.32
C LYS A 294 27.52 11.72 -5.47
N SER A 295 27.82 11.01 -6.55
CA SER A 295 29.15 10.46 -6.87
C SER A 295 30.21 11.57 -7.03
N GLU A 296 29.85 12.70 -7.66
CA GLU A 296 30.76 13.85 -7.76
C GLU A 296 31.19 14.36 -6.36
N LYS A 297 30.28 14.36 -5.40
CA LYS A 297 30.61 14.77 -4.01
C LYS A 297 31.48 13.74 -3.31
N LEU A 298 31.13 12.44 -3.44
CA LEU A 298 31.92 11.35 -2.83
C LEU A 298 33.36 11.33 -3.38
N VAL A 299 33.54 11.50 -4.68
CA VAL A 299 34.86 11.58 -5.31
C VAL A 299 35.66 12.79 -4.81
N ALA A 300 34.99 13.95 -4.62
CA ALA A 300 35.63 15.13 -4.05
C ALA A 300 36.07 14.93 -2.58
N GLU A 301 35.43 14.02 -1.86
CA GLU A 301 35.73 13.61 -0.48
C GLU A 301 36.74 12.44 -0.43
N GLY A 302 37.18 11.91 -1.60
CA GLY A 302 38.13 10.81 -1.70
C GLY A 302 37.51 9.42 -1.62
N GLU A 303 36.19 9.33 -1.74
CA GLU A 303 35.43 8.06 -1.76
C GLU A 303 35.18 7.56 -3.18
N PHE A 304 34.75 6.29 -3.33
CA PHE A 304 34.42 5.70 -4.61
C PHE A 304 33.06 6.22 -5.13
N PRO A 305 32.91 6.41 -6.46
CA PRO A 305 31.63 6.75 -7.07
C PRO A 305 30.62 5.62 -6.89
N LEU A 306 29.33 5.98 -6.88
CA LEU A 306 28.24 5.00 -6.88
C LEU A 306 28.09 4.38 -8.28
N ASP A 307 27.92 3.07 -8.34
CA ASP A 307 27.61 2.38 -9.59
C ASP A 307 26.27 2.85 -10.18
N PRO A 308 26.12 2.86 -11.50
CA PRO A 308 24.82 3.12 -12.13
C PRO A 308 23.76 2.15 -11.63
N TYR A 309 22.56 2.66 -11.38
CA TYR A 309 21.42 1.83 -11.05
C TYR A 309 20.83 1.22 -12.32
N GLU A 310 20.62 -0.07 -12.29
CA GLU A 310 19.78 -0.80 -13.25
C GLU A 310 18.50 -1.27 -12.54
N PHE A 311 17.42 -1.39 -13.30
CA PHE A 311 16.18 -1.91 -12.75
C PHE A 311 16.25 -3.44 -12.65
N ASP A 312 15.87 -3.96 -11.48
CA ASP A 312 15.57 -5.36 -11.23
C ASP A 312 14.28 -5.48 -10.41
N PHE A 313 13.62 -6.62 -10.54
CA PHE A 313 12.53 -6.95 -9.64
C PHE A 313 13.08 -7.16 -8.22
N LEU A 314 12.29 -6.74 -7.24
CA LEU A 314 12.74 -6.77 -5.85
C LEU A 314 11.89 -7.71 -5.01
N LEU A 315 12.56 -8.51 -4.20
CA LEU A 315 12.00 -9.18 -3.03
C LEU A 315 12.37 -8.36 -1.79
N LEU A 316 11.37 -7.82 -1.13
CA LEU A 316 11.52 -6.93 0.03
C LEU A 316 10.94 -7.58 1.28
N CYS A 317 11.41 -7.16 2.45
CA CYS A 317 10.71 -7.39 3.71
C CYS A 317 9.95 -6.10 4.10
N ASN A 318 8.62 -6.18 4.24
CA ASN A 318 7.78 -5.06 4.66
C ASN A 318 7.31 -5.18 6.13
N LYS A 319 8.01 -5.97 6.94
CA LYS A 319 7.85 -6.05 8.39
C LYS A 319 9.01 -5.36 9.09
N ILE A 320 8.75 -4.91 10.31
CA ILE A 320 9.81 -4.49 11.23
C ILE A 320 10.42 -5.77 11.82
N CYS A 321 11.59 -6.10 11.35
CA CYS A 321 12.31 -7.29 11.78
C CYS A 321 13.18 -7.00 13.01
#